data_e5e5da4c379f09b0e80ebd6755d8849d
#
_entry.id   e5e5da4c379f09b0e80ebd6755d8849d
#
_cell.length_a   1.000
_cell.length_b   1.000
_cell.length_c   1.000
_cell.angle_alpha   90.00
_cell.angle_beta   90.00
_cell.angle_gamma   90.00
#
_symmetry.space_group_name_H-M   'P 1'
#
loop_
_entity.id
_entity.type
_entity.pdbx_description
1 polymer ?
#
loop_
_entity_poly.entity_id
_entity_poly.type
_entity_poly.pdbx_seq_one_letter_code
_entity_poly.pdbx_strand_id
1 'polypeptide(L)'
;MPKKNDFIIVGGGLVGCLTSLILSKKNYTICLIEKKTFKHIISDNFTPLSLTINTIHFLKKHDLWNSSYIKASEIKELTVKLFNSFNIMRFCSDDLYGEELGSVVDKSSFLSYLIDNCKKCKNINVVDEADVDIESITSPIKLSQTDSKSTITGDYLIITDGADSQFAKNLDMGSLSFNYDQTSYMFNTNYQHLSKGAFQIFSKKGIFAILPCNDQSVSIVASIYNEFIDDFAF
;
A
#
# COMPACT_ATOMS: atom_id res chain seq x y z
N MET A 1 -1.97 -21.26 29.19
CA MET A 1 -1.77 -19.80 29.14
C MET A 1 -1.81 -19.39 27.69
N PRO A 2 -2.48 -18.31 27.29
CA PRO A 2 -2.41 -17.82 25.91
C PRO A 2 -0.95 -17.55 25.55
N LYS A 3 -0.55 -17.91 24.34
CA LYS A 3 0.82 -17.70 23.86
C LYS A 3 1.06 -16.20 23.76
N LYS A 4 2.02 -15.67 24.51
CA LYS A 4 2.41 -14.26 24.48
C LYS A 4 3.16 -14.01 23.17
N ASN A 5 2.80 -12.94 22.45
CA ASN A 5 3.51 -12.50 21.26
C ASN A 5 4.50 -11.39 21.64
N ASP A 6 5.59 -11.26 20.87
CA ASP A 6 6.45 -10.09 21.00
C ASP A 6 5.73 -8.85 20.42
N PHE A 7 5.08 -9.03 19.26
CA PHE A 7 4.35 -7.94 18.59
C PHE A 7 2.90 -8.34 18.28
N ILE A 8 2.00 -7.40 18.52
CA ILE A 8 0.66 -7.40 17.98
C ILE A 8 0.62 -6.36 16.87
N ILE A 9 0.22 -6.73 15.67
CA ILE A 9 0.10 -5.83 14.52
C ILE A 9 -1.36 -5.80 14.09
N VAL A 10 -1.98 -4.61 14.16
CA VAL A 10 -3.38 -4.41 13.76
C VAL A 10 -3.42 -3.76 12.39
N GLY A 11 -4.14 -4.40 11.47
CA GLY A 11 -4.25 -4.04 10.06
C GLY A 11 -3.41 -4.95 9.15
N GLY A 12 -4.07 -5.87 8.44
CA GLY A 12 -3.48 -6.84 7.51
C GLY A 12 -3.24 -6.31 6.10
N GLY A 13 -3.13 -4.99 5.94
CA GLY A 13 -2.76 -4.34 4.69
C GLY A 13 -1.28 -4.53 4.32
N LEU A 14 -0.83 -3.86 3.25
CA LEU A 14 0.56 -3.95 2.78
C LEU A 14 1.57 -3.67 3.91
N VAL A 15 1.37 -2.60 4.68
CA VAL A 15 2.29 -2.19 5.73
C VAL A 15 2.34 -3.22 6.85
N GLY A 16 1.19 -3.71 7.32
CA GLY A 16 1.12 -4.72 8.37
C GLY A 16 1.77 -6.04 7.97
N CYS A 17 1.49 -6.52 6.76
CA CYS A 17 2.10 -7.74 6.23
C CYS A 17 3.63 -7.58 6.08
N LEU A 18 4.10 -6.48 5.50
CA LEU A 18 5.54 -6.21 5.34
C LEU A 18 6.23 -6.13 6.70
N THR A 19 5.66 -5.39 7.65
CA THR A 19 6.20 -5.28 9.02
C THR A 19 6.28 -6.64 9.70
N SER A 20 5.22 -7.44 9.60
CA SER A 20 5.18 -8.80 10.16
C SER A 20 6.29 -9.69 9.59
N LEU A 21 6.45 -9.69 8.26
CA LEU A 21 7.47 -10.50 7.59
C LEU A 21 8.89 -10.06 7.94
N ILE A 22 9.15 -8.76 8.04
CA ILE A 22 10.47 -8.23 8.42
C ILE A 22 10.81 -8.57 9.86
N LEU A 23 9.88 -8.39 10.79
CA LEU A 23 10.08 -8.72 12.21
C LEU A 23 10.25 -10.24 12.42
N SER A 24 9.50 -11.07 11.69
CA SER A 24 9.62 -12.53 11.78
C SER A 24 11.02 -13.03 11.42
N LYS A 25 11.71 -12.36 10.47
CA LYS A 25 13.11 -12.67 10.12
C LYS A 25 14.10 -12.39 11.25
N LYS A 26 13.69 -11.62 12.25
CA LYS A 26 14.43 -11.37 13.50
C LYS A 26 14.05 -12.34 14.63
N ASN A 27 13.31 -13.40 14.29
CA ASN A 27 12.79 -14.42 15.21
C ASN A 27 11.77 -13.91 16.24
N TYR A 28 11.17 -12.73 16.03
CA TYR A 28 10.05 -12.29 16.84
C TYR A 28 8.79 -13.08 16.52
N THR A 29 7.96 -13.27 17.55
CA THR A 29 6.61 -13.85 17.43
C THR A 29 5.58 -12.74 17.23
N ILE A 30 4.77 -12.86 16.19
CA ILE A 30 3.83 -11.82 15.75
C ILE A 30 2.41 -12.38 15.74
N CYS A 31 1.45 -11.56 16.22
CA CYS A 31 0.04 -11.74 15.93
C CYS A 31 -0.39 -10.64 14.95
N LEU A 32 -0.66 -10.99 13.70
CA LEU A 32 -1.18 -10.08 12.69
C LEU A 32 -2.70 -10.20 12.66
N ILE A 33 -3.39 -9.09 12.94
CA ILE A 33 -4.85 -9.04 13.07
C ILE A 33 -5.43 -8.19 11.94
N GLU A 34 -6.45 -8.70 11.25
CA GLU A 34 -7.21 -7.98 10.24
C GLU A 34 -8.72 -8.08 10.55
N LYS A 35 -9.39 -6.92 10.54
CA LYS A 35 -10.84 -6.85 10.82
C LYS A 35 -11.69 -7.49 9.73
N LYS A 36 -11.27 -7.38 8.47
CA LYS A 36 -11.97 -7.96 7.31
C LYS A 36 -11.35 -9.29 6.92
N THR A 37 -12.10 -10.11 6.16
CA THR A 37 -11.45 -11.23 5.48
C THR A 37 -10.42 -10.71 4.49
N PHE A 38 -9.31 -11.42 4.35
CA PHE A 38 -8.33 -11.08 3.31
C PHE A 38 -8.95 -11.10 1.90
N LYS A 39 -9.95 -11.93 1.67
CA LYS A 39 -10.69 -11.96 0.41
C LYS A 39 -11.38 -10.63 0.11
N HIS A 40 -11.87 -9.92 1.13
CA HIS A 40 -12.52 -8.62 0.95
C HIS A 40 -11.55 -7.45 0.76
N ILE A 41 -10.32 -7.57 1.25
CA ILE A 41 -9.32 -6.50 1.08
C ILE A 41 -8.50 -6.64 -0.21
N ILE A 42 -8.54 -7.81 -0.84
CA ILE A 42 -7.96 -8.07 -2.16
C ILE A 42 -9.03 -7.76 -3.20
N SER A 43 -8.80 -6.75 -4.02
CA SER A 43 -9.72 -6.39 -5.12
C SER A 43 -9.47 -7.28 -6.34
N ASP A 44 -10.54 -7.66 -7.02
CA ASP A 44 -10.44 -8.36 -8.31
C ASP A 44 -10.01 -7.42 -9.45
N ASN A 45 -10.16 -6.11 -9.24
CA ASN A 45 -9.74 -5.10 -10.20
C ASN A 45 -8.29 -4.70 -9.99
N PHE A 46 -7.58 -4.51 -11.10
CA PHE A 46 -6.22 -3.97 -11.06
C PHE A 46 -6.21 -2.61 -10.35
N THR A 47 -5.42 -2.51 -9.29
CA THR A 47 -5.23 -1.27 -8.55
C THR A 47 -3.75 -0.89 -8.61
N PRO A 48 -3.37 0.13 -9.40
CA PRO A 48 -1.98 0.50 -9.57
C PRO A 48 -1.38 1.03 -8.27
N LEU A 49 -0.19 0.56 -7.97
CA LEU A 49 0.67 1.07 -6.92
C LEU A 49 2.04 1.36 -7.51
N SER A 50 2.42 2.62 -7.54
CA SER A 50 3.75 3.03 -7.97
C SER A 50 4.75 2.87 -6.85
N LEU A 51 5.78 2.09 -7.10
CA LEU A 51 6.91 1.88 -6.19
C LEU A 51 8.15 2.54 -6.78
N THR A 52 8.85 3.32 -5.95
CA THR A 52 10.17 3.87 -6.33
C THR A 52 11.22 2.77 -6.36
N ILE A 53 12.31 3.00 -7.08
CA ILE A 53 13.44 2.06 -7.14
C ILE A 53 13.99 1.75 -5.73
N ASN A 54 14.05 2.75 -4.84
CA ASN A 54 14.50 2.54 -3.46
C ASN A 54 13.58 1.58 -2.69
N THR A 55 12.26 1.66 -2.91
CA THR A 55 11.30 0.74 -2.32
C THR A 55 11.52 -0.68 -2.86
N ILE A 56 11.75 -0.81 -4.16
CA ILE A 56 12.02 -2.11 -4.80
C ILE A 56 13.31 -2.71 -4.26
N HIS A 57 14.39 -1.93 -4.13
CA HIS A 57 15.64 -2.38 -3.52
C HIS A 57 15.44 -2.83 -2.08
N PHE A 58 14.66 -2.08 -1.30
CA PHE A 58 14.30 -2.48 0.07
C PHE A 58 13.58 -3.83 0.10
N LEU A 59 12.58 -4.02 -0.75
CA LEU A 59 11.85 -5.28 -0.85
C LEU A 59 12.75 -6.45 -1.29
N LYS A 60 13.61 -6.22 -2.28
CA LYS A 60 14.60 -7.21 -2.74
C LYS A 60 15.57 -7.59 -1.61
N LYS A 61 16.11 -6.60 -0.89
CA LYS A 61 17.01 -6.81 0.26
C LYS A 61 16.38 -7.67 1.35
N HIS A 62 15.08 -7.60 1.50
CA HIS A 62 14.33 -8.36 2.50
C HIS A 62 13.67 -9.63 1.95
N ASP A 63 14.01 -10.07 0.72
CA ASP A 63 13.41 -11.22 0.01
C ASP A 63 11.86 -11.15 -0.05
N LEU A 64 11.33 -9.94 -0.18
CA LEU A 64 9.90 -9.65 -0.27
C LEU A 64 9.48 -9.21 -1.68
N TRP A 65 10.40 -9.30 -2.64
CA TRP A 65 10.15 -9.05 -4.05
C TRP A 65 10.33 -10.35 -4.84
N ASN A 66 9.26 -10.78 -5.50
CA ASN A 66 9.29 -11.95 -6.37
C ASN A 66 8.54 -11.64 -7.67
N SER A 67 9.29 -11.45 -8.75
CA SER A 67 8.76 -11.09 -10.07
C SER A 67 7.87 -12.18 -10.71
N SER A 68 7.92 -13.41 -10.22
CA SER A 68 7.03 -14.49 -10.69
C SER A 68 5.61 -14.33 -10.14
N TYR A 69 5.44 -13.65 -9.02
CA TYR A 69 4.15 -13.42 -8.36
C TYR A 69 3.69 -11.97 -8.45
N ILE A 70 4.65 -11.03 -8.40
CA ILE A 70 4.35 -9.60 -8.43
C ILE A 70 4.41 -9.15 -9.89
N LYS A 71 3.24 -8.92 -10.49
CA LYS A 71 3.16 -8.33 -11.82
C LYS A 71 3.55 -6.87 -11.73
N ALA A 72 4.70 -6.53 -12.29
CA ALA A 72 5.25 -5.18 -12.27
C ALA A 72 5.53 -4.67 -13.68
N SER A 73 5.19 -3.42 -13.94
CA SER A 73 5.55 -2.69 -15.15
C SER A 73 6.64 -1.68 -14.80
N GLU A 74 7.81 -1.85 -15.36
CA GLU A 74 8.95 -0.96 -15.15
C GLU A 74 8.66 0.44 -15.69
N ILE A 75 9.03 1.46 -14.92
CA ILE A 75 9.04 2.87 -15.35
C ILE A 75 10.49 3.23 -15.70
N LYS A 76 10.78 3.31 -17.00
CA LYS A 76 12.11 3.70 -17.49
C LYS A 76 12.21 5.19 -17.83
N GLU A 77 11.08 5.83 -18.01
CA GLU A 77 10.98 7.26 -18.27
C GLU A 77 9.79 7.85 -17.52
N LEU A 78 10.00 9.02 -16.92
CA LEU A 78 8.93 9.86 -16.37
C LEU A 78 8.97 11.21 -17.07
N THR A 79 7.92 11.51 -17.81
CA THR A 79 7.72 12.83 -18.42
C THR A 79 6.77 13.65 -17.58
N VAL A 80 7.23 14.81 -17.13
CA VAL A 80 6.43 15.78 -16.38
C VAL A 80 6.22 17.02 -17.24
N LYS A 81 4.96 17.47 -17.36
CA LYS A 81 4.57 18.61 -18.18
C LYS A 81 3.64 19.54 -17.40
N LEU A 82 3.81 20.82 -17.57
CA LEU A 82 2.83 21.82 -17.18
C LEU A 82 1.85 22.04 -18.34
N PHE A 83 0.56 21.96 -18.08
CA PHE A 83 -0.48 22.21 -19.10
C PHE A 83 -0.35 23.61 -19.68
N ASN A 84 -0.51 23.73 -21.00
CA ASN A 84 -0.29 24.98 -21.74
C ASN A 84 1.12 25.57 -21.64
N SER A 85 2.13 24.76 -21.38
CA SER A 85 3.53 25.14 -21.39
C SER A 85 4.32 24.28 -22.36
N PHE A 86 5.34 24.85 -22.96
CA PHE A 86 6.34 24.11 -23.76
C PHE A 86 7.41 23.42 -22.87
N ASN A 87 7.42 23.74 -21.57
CA ASN A 87 8.38 23.16 -20.66
C ASN A 87 8.04 21.71 -20.35
N ILE A 88 8.98 20.84 -20.63
CA ILE A 88 8.91 19.39 -20.36
C ILE A 88 10.11 19.03 -19.53
N MET A 89 9.89 18.32 -18.44
CA MET A 89 10.94 17.71 -17.64
C MET A 89 10.90 16.20 -17.86
N ARG A 90 12.04 15.59 -18.15
CA ARG A 90 12.18 14.15 -18.33
C ARG A 90 13.20 13.62 -17.35
N PHE A 91 12.85 12.47 -16.78
CA PHE A 91 13.74 11.64 -15.96
C PHE A 91 13.86 10.30 -16.68
N CYS A 92 15.05 9.85 -16.93
CA CYS A 92 15.32 8.62 -17.68
C CYS A 92 16.12 7.64 -16.84
N SER A 93 15.96 6.36 -17.10
CA SER A 93 16.75 5.29 -16.47
C SER A 93 18.27 5.48 -16.70
N ASP A 94 18.65 6.10 -17.82
CA ASP A 94 20.05 6.39 -18.14
C ASP A 94 20.68 7.35 -17.12
N ASP A 95 19.90 8.24 -16.51
CA ASP A 95 20.32 9.13 -15.43
C ASP A 95 20.63 8.37 -14.13
N LEU A 96 20.18 7.12 -14.03
CA LEU A 96 20.38 6.18 -12.90
C LEU A 96 21.21 4.95 -13.32
N TYR A 97 22.18 5.14 -14.20
CA TYR A 97 23.06 4.05 -14.69
C TYR A 97 22.31 2.87 -15.32
N GLY A 98 21.15 3.15 -15.94
CA GLY A 98 20.31 2.14 -16.60
C GLY A 98 19.32 1.44 -15.68
N GLU A 99 19.27 1.76 -14.39
CA GLU A 99 18.24 1.24 -13.48
C GLU A 99 16.88 1.87 -13.77
N GLU A 100 15.81 1.13 -13.54
CA GLU A 100 14.45 1.66 -13.61
C GLU A 100 14.22 2.78 -12.57
N LEU A 101 13.40 3.77 -12.89
CA LEU A 101 13.00 4.81 -11.94
C LEU A 101 12.09 4.25 -10.84
N GLY A 102 11.40 3.18 -11.16
CA GLY A 102 10.45 2.48 -10.31
C GLY A 102 9.59 1.51 -11.12
N SER A 103 8.55 0.99 -10.51
CA SER A 103 7.60 0.09 -11.15
C SER A 103 6.17 0.36 -10.70
N VAL A 104 5.22 0.14 -11.59
CA VAL A 104 3.80 0.04 -11.24
C VAL A 104 3.46 -1.42 -11.01
N VAL A 105 2.96 -1.73 -9.84
CA VAL A 105 2.51 -3.08 -9.47
C VAL A 105 1.00 -3.11 -9.25
N ASP A 106 0.39 -4.26 -9.43
CA ASP A 106 -0.97 -4.47 -8.95
C ASP A 106 -0.96 -4.66 -7.44
N LYS A 107 -1.57 -3.70 -6.73
CA LYS A 107 -1.66 -3.71 -5.26
C LYS A 107 -2.26 -4.99 -4.73
N SER A 108 -3.27 -5.54 -5.40
CA SER A 108 -4.01 -6.72 -4.96
C SER A 108 -3.17 -7.98 -5.07
N SER A 109 -2.48 -8.18 -6.18
CA SER A 109 -1.57 -9.32 -6.35
C SER A 109 -0.38 -9.23 -5.40
N PHE A 110 0.15 -8.02 -5.18
CA PHE A 110 1.24 -7.82 -4.22
C PHE A 110 0.78 -8.11 -2.78
N LEU A 111 -0.39 -7.62 -2.39
CA LEU A 111 -0.95 -7.91 -1.06
C LEU A 111 -1.20 -9.40 -0.86
N SER A 112 -1.79 -10.08 -1.86
CA SER A 112 -2.02 -11.53 -1.83
C SER A 112 -0.72 -12.29 -1.61
N TYR A 113 0.34 -11.94 -2.35
CA TYR A 113 1.67 -12.53 -2.18
C TYR A 113 2.19 -12.36 -0.74
N LEU A 114 2.05 -11.17 -0.15
CA LEU A 114 2.52 -10.91 1.22
C LEU A 114 1.70 -11.68 2.27
N ILE A 115 0.38 -11.76 2.11
CA ILE A 115 -0.51 -12.53 3.00
C ILE A 115 -0.13 -14.00 2.98
N ASP A 116 0.08 -14.57 1.79
CA ASP A 116 0.49 -15.97 1.65
C ASP A 116 1.83 -16.25 2.36
N ASN A 117 2.77 -15.32 2.27
CA ASN A 117 4.04 -15.43 3.01
C ASN A 117 3.83 -15.31 4.52
N CYS A 118 2.97 -14.40 4.99
CA CYS A 118 2.62 -14.31 6.41
C CYS A 118 2.02 -15.62 6.93
N LYS A 119 1.06 -16.21 6.19
CA LYS A 119 0.42 -17.48 6.55
C LYS A 119 1.38 -18.68 6.58
N LYS A 120 2.41 -18.67 5.74
CA LYS A 120 3.44 -19.73 5.70
C LYS A 120 4.50 -19.58 6.79
N CYS A 121 4.62 -18.40 7.38
CA CYS A 121 5.65 -18.11 8.38
C CYS A 121 5.24 -18.63 9.76
N LYS A 122 6.08 -19.52 10.36
CA LYS A 122 5.79 -20.15 11.64
C LYS A 122 5.71 -19.17 12.81
N ASN A 123 6.37 -18.02 12.69
CA ASN A 123 6.43 -17.01 13.74
C ASN A 123 5.32 -15.97 13.65
N ILE A 124 4.46 -16.05 12.60
CA ILE A 124 3.35 -15.15 12.42
C ILE A 124 2.04 -15.92 12.62
N ASN A 125 1.29 -15.54 13.62
CA ASN A 125 -0.09 -15.97 13.79
C ASN A 125 -1.00 -14.95 13.08
N VAL A 126 -1.65 -15.35 12.00
CA VAL A 126 -2.55 -14.50 11.22
C VAL A 126 -3.97 -14.74 11.68
N VAL A 127 -4.65 -13.68 12.09
CA VAL A 127 -6.04 -13.70 12.57
C VAL A 127 -6.81 -12.70 11.72
N ASP A 128 -7.61 -13.18 10.80
CA ASP A 128 -8.52 -12.34 9.99
C ASP A 128 -9.97 -12.47 10.49
N GLU A 129 -10.86 -11.60 9.98
CA GLU A 129 -12.24 -11.46 10.47
C GLU A 129 -12.33 -11.19 11.97
N ALA A 130 -11.30 -10.53 12.53
CA ALA A 130 -11.22 -10.28 13.96
C ALA A 130 -11.29 -8.79 14.26
N ASP A 131 -12.41 -8.36 14.79
CA ASP A 131 -12.53 -7.04 15.42
C ASP A 131 -12.01 -7.12 16.84
N VAL A 132 -11.15 -6.19 17.22
CA VAL A 132 -10.48 -6.20 18.52
C VAL A 132 -10.51 -4.84 19.18
N ASP A 133 -10.72 -4.86 20.49
CA ASP A 133 -10.70 -3.69 21.36
C ASP A 133 -9.50 -3.71 22.30
N ILE A 134 -9.07 -2.54 22.74
CA ILE A 134 -7.96 -2.40 23.69
C ILE A 134 -8.48 -2.62 25.10
N GLU A 135 -8.01 -3.68 25.77
CA GLU A 135 -8.25 -3.87 27.22
C GLU A 135 -7.20 -3.16 28.07
N SER A 136 -5.93 -3.23 27.65
CA SER A 136 -4.80 -2.65 28.38
C SER A 136 -3.64 -2.33 27.43
N ILE A 137 -3.05 -1.15 27.58
CA ILE A 137 -1.81 -0.73 26.88
C ILE A 137 -0.55 -0.88 27.77
N THR A 138 -0.70 -1.31 29.02
CA THR A 138 0.46 -1.63 29.87
C THR A 138 0.96 -3.02 29.57
N SER A 139 2.29 -3.23 29.64
CA SER A 139 2.89 -4.54 29.32
C SER A 139 2.49 -5.61 30.34
N PRO A 140 2.01 -6.77 29.87
CA PRO A 140 1.70 -7.12 28.49
C PRO A 140 0.45 -6.38 27.99
N ILE A 141 0.53 -5.86 26.77
CA ILE A 141 -0.62 -5.29 26.07
C ILE A 141 -1.67 -6.37 25.88
N LYS A 142 -2.95 -6.01 26.06
CA LYS A 142 -4.08 -6.92 25.93
C LYS A 142 -5.11 -6.35 24.96
N LEU A 143 -5.46 -7.13 23.95
CA LEU A 143 -6.58 -6.87 23.09
C LEU A 143 -7.63 -7.97 23.27
N SER A 144 -8.91 -7.59 23.35
CA SER A 144 -10.04 -8.53 23.39
C SER A 144 -10.65 -8.63 21.98
N GLN A 145 -10.91 -9.84 21.53
CA GLN A 145 -11.73 -10.06 20.33
C GLN A 145 -13.21 -9.88 20.69
N THR A 146 -13.90 -9.04 19.90
CA THR A 146 -15.28 -8.68 20.15
C THR A 146 -16.21 -9.92 20.10
N ASP A 147 -16.00 -10.82 19.13
CA ASP A 147 -16.90 -11.93 18.87
C ASP A 147 -16.62 -13.18 19.74
N SER A 148 -15.36 -13.46 20.05
CA SER A 148 -14.95 -14.70 20.73
C SER A 148 -14.59 -14.54 22.21
N LYS A 149 -14.52 -13.29 22.70
CA LYS A 149 -14.02 -12.94 24.04
C LYS A 149 -12.63 -13.51 24.35
N SER A 150 -11.88 -13.87 23.30
CA SER A 150 -10.50 -14.32 23.46
C SER A 150 -9.58 -13.11 23.62
N THR A 151 -8.56 -13.24 24.46
CA THR A 151 -7.58 -12.19 24.71
C THR A 151 -6.30 -12.49 23.94
N ILE A 152 -5.82 -11.51 23.17
CA ILE A 152 -4.52 -11.53 22.50
C ILE A 152 -3.57 -10.69 23.32
N THR A 153 -2.38 -11.25 23.62
CA THR A 153 -1.37 -10.56 24.45
C THR A 153 -0.06 -10.39 23.71
N GLY A 154 0.61 -9.27 23.94
CA GLY A 154 1.91 -8.97 23.35
C GLY A 154 2.68 -7.91 24.12
N ASP A 155 3.96 -7.75 23.81
CA ASP A 155 4.80 -6.72 24.44
C ASP A 155 4.70 -5.37 23.74
N TYR A 156 4.51 -5.38 22.41
CA TYR A 156 4.41 -4.19 21.58
C TYR A 156 3.17 -4.24 20.69
N LEU A 157 2.52 -3.09 20.50
CA LEU A 157 1.42 -2.89 19.58
C LEU A 157 1.87 -2.00 18.43
N ILE A 158 1.70 -2.48 17.19
CA ILE A 158 1.95 -1.71 15.97
C ILE A 158 0.60 -1.53 15.26
N ILE A 159 0.24 -0.28 15.03
CA ILE A 159 -1.03 0.09 14.41
C ILE A 159 -0.79 0.40 12.93
N THR A 160 -1.41 -0.38 12.05
CA THR A 160 -1.30 -0.28 10.59
C THR A 160 -2.68 -0.39 9.91
N ASP A 161 -3.74 -0.01 10.64
CA ASP A 161 -5.15 -0.14 10.22
C ASP A 161 -5.63 0.97 9.27
N GLY A 162 -4.71 1.82 8.79
CA GLY A 162 -4.94 2.78 7.72
C GLY A 162 -5.15 4.22 8.19
N ALA A 163 -5.52 5.08 7.24
CA ALA A 163 -5.63 6.54 7.46
C ALA A 163 -6.73 6.91 8.49
N ASP A 164 -7.81 6.12 8.55
CA ASP A 164 -8.93 6.34 9.47
C ASP A 164 -8.83 5.50 10.74
N SER A 165 -7.61 5.21 11.18
CA SER A 165 -7.31 4.36 12.33
C SER A 165 -8.21 4.62 13.53
N GLN A 166 -8.99 3.63 13.91
CA GLN A 166 -9.79 3.68 15.15
C GLN A 166 -8.90 3.49 16.37
N PHE A 167 -7.84 2.68 16.24
CA PHE A 167 -6.88 2.47 17.32
C PHE A 167 -6.14 3.76 17.69
N ALA A 168 -5.70 4.52 16.68
CA ALA A 168 -5.04 5.80 16.93
C ALA A 168 -5.99 6.80 17.62
N LYS A 169 -7.28 6.81 17.22
CA LYS A 169 -8.32 7.64 17.87
C LYS A 169 -8.59 7.21 19.31
N ASN A 170 -8.75 5.91 19.55
CA ASN A 170 -9.01 5.36 20.89
C ASN A 170 -7.84 5.58 21.87
N LEU A 171 -6.62 5.67 21.35
CA LEU A 171 -5.41 5.94 22.14
C LEU A 171 -5.09 7.45 22.25
N ASP A 172 -5.98 8.31 21.77
CA ASP A 172 -5.78 9.78 21.75
C ASP A 172 -4.44 10.17 21.10
N MET A 173 -4.04 9.44 20.07
CA MET A 173 -2.86 9.77 19.28
C MET A 173 -3.18 10.97 18.41
N GLY A 174 -2.58 12.10 18.70
CA GLY A 174 -2.79 13.33 17.96
C GLY A 174 -2.53 13.14 16.46
N SER A 175 -3.38 13.70 15.61
CA SER A 175 -3.20 13.71 14.17
C SER A 175 -3.30 15.12 13.62
N LEU A 176 -2.51 15.42 12.60
CA LEU A 176 -2.62 16.63 11.82
C LEU A 176 -3.07 16.25 10.41
N SER A 177 -4.22 16.76 9.98
CA SER A 177 -4.75 16.51 8.65
C SER A 177 -4.88 17.81 7.87
N PHE A 178 -4.53 17.75 6.58
CA PHE A 178 -4.75 18.82 5.63
C PHE A 178 -5.70 18.33 4.54
N ASN A 179 -6.75 19.10 4.28
CA ASN A 179 -7.61 18.86 3.13
C ASN A 179 -7.01 19.59 1.92
N TYR A 180 -6.77 18.84 0.85
CA TYR A 180 -6.29 19.39 -0.42
C TYR A 180 -7.43 19.89 -1.32
N ASP A 181 -8.69 19.69 -0.91
CA ASP A 181 -9.89 19.98 -1.70
C ASP A 181 -9.83 19.38 -3.11
N GLN A 182 -9.36 18.16 -3.18
CA GLN A 182 -9.22 17.38 -4.42
C GLN A 182 -9.90 16.02 -4.26
N THR A 183 -10.50 15.58 -5.37
CA THR A 183 -10.99 14.21 -5.53
C THR A 183 -10.15 13.50 -6.58
N SER A 184 -9.67 12.30 -6.24
CA SER A 184 -8.89 11.47 -7.17
C SER A 184 -9.76 10.40 -7.79
N TYR A 185 -9.79 10.40 -9.12
CA TYR A 185 -10.43 9.37 -9.95
C TYR A 185 -9.35 8.49 -10.56
N MET A 186 -9.61 7.19 -10.59
CA MET A 186 -8.70 6.22 -11.18
C MET A 186 -9.49 5.30 -12.12
N PHE A 187 -8.97 5.09 -13.31
CA PHE A 187 -9.53 4.17 -14.28
C PHE A 187 -8.45 3.53 -15.14
N ASN A 188 -8.68 2.28 -15.50
CA ASN A 188 -7.77 1.51 -16.33
C ASN A 188 -8.35 1.45 -17.75
N THR A 189 -7.49 1.59 -18.75
CA THR A 189 -7.89 1.49 -20.15
C THR A 189 -6.82 0.77 -20.98
N ASN A 190 -7.27 0.17 -22.09
CA ASN A 190 -6.34 -0.43 -23.04
C ASN A 190 -5.69 0.66 -23.90
N TYR A 191 -4.37 0.56 -24.05
CA TYR A 191 -3.60 1.47 -24.87
C TYR A 191 -2.42 0.74 -25.52
N GLN A 192 -2.33 0.77 -26.85
CA GLN A 192 -1.42 -0.10 -27.62
C GLN A 192 -0.03 0.50 -27.91
N HIS A 193 0.26 1.73 -27.54
CA HIS A 193 1.50 2.41 -28.00
C HIS A 193 2.21 3.23 -26.92
N LEU A 194 2.00 2.95 -25.65
CA LEU A 194 2.83 3.58 -24.63
C LEU A 194 4.18 2.87 -24.54
N SER A 195 5.24 3.65 -24.77
CA SER A 195 6.58 3.30 -24.33
C SER A 195 6.55 3.05 -22.81
N LYS A 196 7.54 2.33 -22.24
CA LYS A 196 7.67 2.04 -20.81
C LYS A 196 7.86 3.32 -19.95
N GLY A 197 7.04 4.33 -20.23
CA GLY A 197 7.09 5.64 -19.61
C GLY A 197 5.84 5.97 -18.80
N ALA A 198 6.02 6.69 -17.72
CA ALA A 198 4.96 7.34 -16.97
C ALA A 198 4.86 8.81 -17.39
N PHE A 199 3.65 9.36 -17.37
CA PHE A 199 3.42 10.76 -17.67
C PHE A 199 2.69 11.43 -16.52
N GLN A 200 3.07 12.68 -16.21
CA GLN A 200 2.40 13.50 -15.24
C GLN A 200 2.19 14.91 -15.79
N ILE A 201 0.95 15.37 -15.77
CA ILE A 201 0.55 16.69 -16.27
C ILE A 201 -0.02 17.48 -15.10
N PHE A 202 0.59 18.61 -14.81
CA PHE A 202 0.08 19.57 -13.83
C PHE A 202 -0.74 20.64 -14.56
N SER A 203 -1.92 20.93 -14.05
CA SER A 203 -2.78 21.99 -14.54
C SER A 203 -3.34 22.82 -13.38
N LYS A 204 -3.98 23.95 -13.70
CA LYS A 204 -4.72 24.74 -12.70
C LYS A 204 -5.93 24.00 -12.12
N LYS A 205 -6.45 22.99 -12.85
CA LYS A 205 -7.64 22.22 -12.44
C LYS A 205 -7.30 20.94 -11.68
N GLY A 206 -6.03 20.54 -11.66
CA GLY A 206 -5.60 19.32 -11.00
C GLY A 206 -4.37 18.69 -11.65
N ILE A 207 -4.09 17.46 -11.25
CA ILE A 207 -2.94 16.67 -11.69
C ILE A 207 -3.45 15.41 -12.38
N PHE A 208 -2.88 15.09 -13.54
CA PHE A 208 -3.18 13.89 -14.30
C PHE A 208 -1.92 13.04 -14.43
N ALA A 209 -2.03 11.77 -14.10
CA ALA A 209 -0.95 10.81 -14.27
C ALA A 209 -1.41 9.66 -15.17
N ILE A 210 -0.53 9.19 -16.04
CA ILE A 210 -0.71 8.00 -16.86
C ILE A 210 0.41 7.04 -16.48
N LEU A 211 0.04 5.86 -15.99
CA LEU A 211 0.94 4.86 -15.45
C LEU A 211 0.87 3.60 -16.32
N PRO A 212 2.00 3.02 -16.74
CA PRO A 212 2.01 1.75 -17.48
C PRO A 212 1.60 0.61 -16.54
N CYS A 213 0.56 -0.16 -16.91
CA CYS A 213 0.13 -1.33 -16.14
C CYS A 213 0.68 -2.63 -16.73
N ASN A 214 0.77 -2.69 -18.05
CA ASN A 214 1.41 -3.74 -18.86
C ASN A 214 1.60 -3.20 -20.29
N ASP A 215 2.00 -4.08 -21.23
CA ASP A 215 2.26 -3.69 -22.62
C ASP A 215 1.01 -3.23 -23.40
N GLN A 216 -0.19 -3.46 -22.87
CA GLN A 216 -1.47 -3.20 -23.54
C GLN A 216 -2.42 -2.31 -22.71
N SER A 217 -2.07 -1.96 -21.49
CA SER A 217 -2.96 -1.19 -20.62
C SER A 217 -2.23 -0.17 -19.77
N VAL A 218 -2.95 0.91 -19.47
CA VAL A 218 -2.51 2.00 -18.60
C VAL A 218 -3.54 2.28 -17.53
N SER A 219 -3.09 2.82 -16.44
CA SER A 219 -3.95 3.45 -15.44
C SER A 219 -3.83 4.96 -15.55
N ILE A 220 -4.96 5.62 -15.58
CA ILE A 220 -5.05 7.07 -15.53
C ILE A 220 -5.53 7.45 -14.13
N VAL A 221 -4.76 8.32 -13.47
CA VAL A 221 -5.11 8.90 -12.18
C VAL A 221 -5.30 10.39 -12.37
N ALA A 222 -6.50 10.89 -12.10
CA ALA A 222 -6.86 12.29 -12.18
C ALA A 222 -7.21 12.82 -10.79
N SER A 223 -6.36 13.65 -10.21
CA SER A 223 -6.64 14.37 -8.95
C SER A 223 -7.12 15.76 -9.31
N ILE A 224 -8.42 16.01 -9.19
CA ILE A 224 -9.09 17.22 -9.65
C ILE A 224 -9.50 18.04 -8.43
N TYR A 225 -9.24 19.36 -8.43
CA TYR A 225 -9.77 20.24 -7.40
C TYR A 225 -11.30 20.24 -7.44
N ASN A 226 -11.92 20.18 -6.27
CA ASN A 226 -13.38 19.98 -6.15
C ASN A 226 -14.19 21.08 -6.86
N GLU A 227 -13.68 22.30 -6.91
CA GLU A 227 -14.29 23.42 -7.64
C GLU A 227 -14.37 23.23 -9.17
N PHE A 228 -13.59 22.28 -9.73
CA PHE A 228 -13.56 22.00 -11.17
C PHE A 228 -14.13 20.64 -11.56
N ILE A 229 -14.69 19.87 -10.61
CA ILE A 229 -15.20 18.52 -10.89
C ILE A 229 -16.28 18.56 -11.99
N ASP A 230 -17.18 19.52 -11.94
CA ASP A 230 -18.27 19.66 -12.91
C ASP A 230 -17.80 19.96 -14.35
N ASP A 231 -16.57 20.51 -14.49
CA ASP A 231 -15.96 20.76 -15.81
C ASP A 231 -15.51 19.44 -16.50
N PHE A 232 -15.45 18.33 -15.74
CA PHE A 232 -15.05 16.99 -16.20
C PHE A 232 -16.22 16.01 -16.12
N ALA A 233 -17.46 16.49 -16.31
CA ALA A 233 -18.64 15.61 -16.35
C ALA A 233 -18.43 14.53 -17.43
N PHE A 234 -18.38 13.27 -16.97
CA PHE A 234 -18.24 12.06 -17.79
C PHE A 234 -19.61 11.47 -18.10
#